data_58fee9f51df1e936403a72535069655e
#
_entry.id   58fee9f51df1e936403a72535069655e
#
_cell.length_a   1.000
_cell.length_b   1.000
_cell.length_c   1.000
_cell.angle_alpha   90.00
_cell.angle_beta   90.00
_cell.angle_gamma   90.00
#
_symmetry.space_group_name_H-M   'P 1'
#
loop_
_entity.id
_entity.type
_entity.pdbx_description
1 polymer ?
#
loop_
_entity_poly.entity_id
_entity_poly.type
_entity_poly.pdbx_seq_one_letter_code
_entity_poly.pdbx_strand_id
1 'polypeptide(L)'
;MASHPGLDPTYLAARRRPHPATAQLPARTRTHLDAHDGYVAFSGGKDSLVTLHLALAADPNVPVVFFDSGLEYPETYQYIAELTTRWNLQLHTLHPRHSALDILAASGTWDHHATSTPTPDLHTTLITDPAAEAHTAHGPGELWGVRAQESRGRAALYATALRAEVTRHCTDCCTSTDHPRTAQRRHHGGVVRRIDGTVAFGPIWDWKTTDVWAHIARHDLPVNPVYTKLRHLGAPEHASRVSHMLDGNHLEQGRATWLRRGWPAIFDELAAVLPRLREFV
;
A
#
# COMPACT_ATOMS: atom_id res chain seq x y z
N MET A 1 25.46 -7.82 15.05
CA MET A 1 24.42 -8.85 14.79
C MET A 1 24.39 -9.10 13.31
N ALA A 2 24.68 -10.31 12.86
CA ALA A 2 24.67 -10.65 11.44
C ALA A 2 23.23 -10.50 10.90
N SER A 3 23.07 -9.61 9.91
CA SER A 3 21.83 -9.51 9.16
C SER A 3 21.50 -10.88 8.57
N HIS A 4 20.30 -11.36 8.77
CA HIS A 4 19.85 -12.63 8.22
C HIS A 4 19.93 -12.53 6.69
N PRO A 5 20.82 -13.29 6.00
CA PRO A 5 21.08 -13.08 4.57
C PRO A 5 19.83 -13.26 3.68
N GLY A 6 18.81 -13.92 4.18
CA GLY A 6 17.53 -14.10 3.48
C GLY A 6 16.63 -12.87 3.43
N LEU A 7 16.94 -11.81 4.19
CA LEU A 7 16.13 -10.58 4.27
C LEU A 7 16.87 -9.36 3.69
N ASP A 8 18.10 -9.51 3.21
CA ASP A 8 18.85 -8.46 2.55
C ASP A 8 18.33 -8.28 1.11
N PRO A 9 17.74 -7.12 0.77
CA PRO A 9 17.26 -6.85 -0.58
C PRO A 9 18.34 -7.00 -1.67
N THR A 10 19.57 -6.64 -1.37
CA THR A 10 20.71 -6.78 -2.31
C THR A 10 21.00 -8.23 -2.61
N TYR A 11 20.99 -9.09 -1.59
CA TYR A 11 21.18 -10.53 -1.76
C TYR A 11 20.02 -11.15 -2.58
N LEU A 12 18.79 -10.74 -2.31
CA LEU A 12 17.63 -11.19 -3.05
C LEU A 12 17.70 -10.77 -4.53
N ALA A 13 18.10 -9.53 -4.80
CA ALA A 13 18.27 -9.03 -6.17
C ALA A 13 19.33 -9.80 -6.96
N ALA A 14 20.46 -10.15 -6.34
CA ALA A 14 21.54 -10.88 -6.96
C ALA A 14 21.14 -12.32 -7.40
N ARG A 15 20.13 -12.89 -6.75
CA ARG A 15 19.70 -14.28 -6.98
C ARG A 15 18.37 -14.42 -7.70
N ARG A 16 17.61 -13.33 -7.85
CA ARG A 16 16.26 -13.39 -8.38
C ARG A 16 16.17 -12.76 -9.77
N ARG A 17 15.57 -13.49 -10.69
CA ARG A 17 15.21 -12.92 -12.00
C ARG A 17 14.08 -11.91 -11.83
N PRO A 18 14.01 -10.88 -12.70
CA PRO A 18 12.85 -9.99 -12.74
C PRO A 18 11.56 -10.81 -12.89
N HIS A 19 10.48 -10.33 -12.26
CA HIS A 19 9.18 -10.92 -12.49
C HIS A 19 8.84 -10.87 -13.99
N PRO A 20 8.30 -11.94 -14.61
CA PRO A 20 8.11 -12.01 -16.07
C PRO A 20 7.27 -10.86 -16.66
N ALA A 21 6.34 -10.30 -15.88
CA ALA A 21 5.52 -9.19 -16.32
C ALA A 21 6.24 -7.83 -16.32
N THR A 22 7.40 -7.69 -15.65
CA THR A 22 8.03 -6.38 -15.38
C THR A 22 8.25 -5.55 -16.64
N ALA A 23 8.70 -6.16 -17.74
CA ALA A 23 8.98 -5.46 -18.99
C ALA A 23 7.72 -4.81 -19.63
N GLN A 24 6.54 -5.33 -19.36
CA GLN A 24 5.28 -4.84 -19.94
C GLN A 24 4.55 -3.85 -19.03
N LEU A 25 4.95 -3.73 -17.75
CA LEU A 25 4.24 -2.93 -16.77
C LEU A 25 4.20 -1.43 -17.10
N PRO A 26 5.30 -0.78 -17.57
CA PRO A 26 5.21 0.64 -17.96
C PRO A 26 4.19 0.89 -19.07
N ALA A 27 4.15 0.04 -20.10
CA ALA A 27 3.19 0.16 -21.19
C ALA A 27 1.74 -0.06 -20.70
N ARG A 28 1.51 -1.05 -19.85
CA ARG A 28 0.18 -1.30 -19.26
C ARG A 28 -0.27 -0.18 -18.31
N THR A 29 0.66 0.38 -17.55
CA THR A 29 0.39 1.54 -16.69
C THR A 29 0.02 2.76 -17.54
N ARG A 30 0.75 3.02 -18.63
CA ARG A 30 0.42 4.08 -19.58
C ARG A 30 -0.99 3.87 -20.16
N THR A 31 -1.29 2.67 -20.67
CA THR A 31 -2.63 2.36 -21.20
C THR A 31 -3.73 2.60 -20.17
N HIS A 32 -3.49 2.29 -18.89
CA HIS A 32 -4.46 2.54 -17.83
C HIS A 32 -4.69 4.04 -17.60
N LEU A 33 -3.62 4.83 -17.52
CA LEU A 33 -3.69 6.28 -17.34
C LEU A 33 -4.34 6.97 -18.53
N ASP A 34 -3.99 6.57 -19.77
CA ASP A 34 -4.58 7.12 -20.99
C ASP A 34 -6.09 6.83 -21.10
N ALA A 35 -6.55 5.70 -20.54
CA ALA A 35 -7.96 5.30 -20.59
C ALA A 35 -8.82 5.88 -19.48
N HIS A 36 -8.24 6.24 -18.34
CA HIS A 36 -9.01 6.54 -17.13
C HIS A 36 -8.61 7.84 -16.45
N ASP A 37 -7.50 8.47 -16.86
CA ASP A 37 -6.80 9.44 -16.02
C ASP A 37 -6.53 8.87 -14.62
N GLY A 38 -5.99 9.63 -13.69
CA GLY A 38 -5.89 9.15 -12.32
C GLY A 38 -4.60 9.50 -11.60
N TYR A 39 -4.33 8.75 -10.55
CA TYR A 39 -3.24 9.02 -9.61
C TYR A 39 -2.60 7.74 -9.11
N VAL A 40 -1.44 7.89 -8.46
CA VAL A 40 -0.77 6.82 -7.70
C VAL A 40 -1.10 6.97 -6.23
N ALA A 41 -1.73 5.97 -5.62
CA ALA A 41 -1.90 5.90 -4.18
C ALA A 41 -0.57 5.51 -3.51
N PHE A 42 0.06 6.46 -2.81
CA PHE A 42 1.39 6.29 -2.23
C PHE A 42 1.35 6.40 -0.71
N SER A 43 1.59 5.30 -0.01
CA SER A 43 1.57 5.22 1.46
C SER A 43 2.97 5.23 2.10
N GLY A 44 4.02 5.47 1.34
CA GLY A 44 5.41 5.35 1.83
C GLY A 44 5.88 3.91 2.07
N GLY A 45 5.05 2.91 1.76
CA GLY A 45 5.38 1.50 1.90
C GLY A 45 6.13 0.94 0.68
N LYS A 46 6.80 -0.21 0.85
CA LYS A 46 7.60 -0.86 -0.20
C LYS A 46 6.79 -1.20 -1.46
N ASP A 47 5.54 -1.58 -1.30
CA ASP A 47 4.67 -1.98 -2.40
C ASP A 47 4.21 -0.77 -3.20
N SER A 48 3.78 0.30 -2.52
CA SER A 48 3.44 1.57 -3.16
C SER A 48 4.67 2.27 -3.76
N LEU A 49 5.87 2.11 -3.18
CA LEU A 49 7.12 2.60 -3.77
C LEU A 49 7.41 1.96 -5.13
N VAL A 50 7.27 0.64 -5.24
CA VAL A 50 7.48 -0.05 -6.53
C VAL A 50 6.41 0.35 -7.54
N THR A 51 5.17 0.50 -7.11
CA THR A 51 4.07 0.99 -7.97
C THR A 51 4.35 2.41 -8.46
N LEU A 52 4.78 3.31 -7.57
CA LEU A 52 5.19 4.68 -7.92
C LEU A 52 6.35 4.70 -8.93
N HIS A 53 7.39 3.90 -8.70
CA HIS A 53 8.51 3.80 -9.63
C HIS A 53 8.08 3.33 -11.03
N LEU A 54 7.18 2.35 -11.11
CA LEU A 54 6.64 1.87 -12.39
C LEU A 54 5.73 2.92 -13.06
N ALA A 55 4.97 3.67 -12.26
CA ALA A 55 4.10 4.73 -12.74
C ALA A 55 4.91 5.90 -13.32
N LEU A 56 5.95 6.35 -12.63
CA LEU A 56 6.85 7.41 -13.12
C LEU A 56 7.61 7.01 -14.40
N ALA A 57 7.90 5.72 -14.58
CA ALA A 57 8.45 5.21 -15.83
C ALA A 57 7.45 5.26 -17.01
N ALA A 58 6.15 5.23 -16.71
CA ALA A 58 5.09 5.39 -17.69
C ALA A 58 4.73 6.86 -17.90
N ASP A 59 4.59 7.63 -16.83
CA ASP A 59 4.30 9.07 -16.83
C ASP A 59 5.06 9.78 -15.72
N PRO A 60 6.11 10.57 -16.05
CA PRO A 60 6.87 11.32 -15.06
C PRO A 60 6.05 12.37 -14.29
N ASN A 61 4.90 12.77 -14.83
CA ASN A 61 4.04 13.81 -14.25
C ASN A 61 2.77 13.25 -13.62
N VAL A 62 2.67 11.92 -13.45
CA VAL A 62 1.48 11.32 -12.83
C VAL A 62 1.23 11.92 -11.44
N PRO A 63 -0.02 12.32 -11.12
CA PRO A 63 -0.36 12.78 -9.77
C PRO A 63 -0.11 11.67 -8.74
N VAL A 64 0.45 12.05 -7.60
CA VAL A 64 0.73 11.14 -6.48
C VAL A 64 -0.10 11.58 -5.29
N VAL A 65 -0.90 10.68 -4.72
CA VAL A 65 -1.77 11.00 -3.59
C VAL A 65 -1.32 10.22 -2.36
N PHE A 66 -1.06 10.94 -1.28
CA PHE A 66 -0.82 10.40 0.04
C PHE A 66 -2.06 10.60 0.91
N PHE A 67 -2.68 9.50 1.34
CA PHE A 67 -3.76 9.51 2.31
C PHE A 67 -3.17 9.52 3.71
N ASP A 68 -3.10 10.71 4.31
CA ASP A 68 -2.52 10.91 5.63
C ASP A 68 -3.56 10.68 6.71
N SER A 69 -3.44 9.58 7.45
CA SER A 69 -4.33 9.26 8.56
C SER A 69 -4.11 10.11 9.82
N GLY A 70 -3.01 10.87 9.87
CA GLY A 70 -2.53 11.51 11.09
C GLY A 70 -1.84 10.55 12.07
N LEU A 71 -1.77 9.27 11.75
CA LEU A 71 -1.15 8.22 12.60
C LEU A 71 0.02 7.53 11.87
N GLU A 72 0.79 8.28 11.12
CA GLU A 72 1.99 7.79 10.46
C GLU A 72 3.23 7.98 11.33
N TYR A 73 4.24 7.12 11.15
CA TYR A 73 5.52 7.29 11.83
C TYR A 73 6.22 8.59 11.39
N PRO A 74 6.90 9.31 12.28
CA PRO A 74 7.64 10.53 11.91
C PRO A 74 8.61 10.30 10.75
N GLU A 75 9.29 9.15 10.75
CA GLU A 75 10.20 8.76 9.68
C GLU A 75 9.48 8.54 8.34
N THR A 76 8.18 8.17 8.36
CA THR A 76 7.37 8.04 7.13
C THR A 76 7.10 9.42 6.52
N TYR A 77 6.74 10.41 7.32
CA TYR A 77 6.56 11.79 6.83
C TYR A 77 7.86 12.35 6.23
N GLN A 78 8.97 12.20 6.95
CA GLN A 78 10.28 12.64 6.46
C GLN A 78 10.65 11.94 5.15
N TYR A 79 10.49 10.63 5.09
CA TYR A 79 10.77 9.84 3.89
C TYR A 79 9.94 10.27 2.68
N ILE A 80 8.63 10.52 2.86
CA ILE A 80 7.75 11.00 1.79
C ILE A 80 8.19 12.37 1.31
N ALA A 81 8.53 13.30 2.21
CA ALA A 81 9.01 14.64 1.86
C ALA A 81 10.36 14.60 1.10
N GLU A 82 11.31 13.78 1.55
CA GLU A 82 12.61 13.59 0.89
C GLU A 82 12.42 12.98 -0.51
N LEU A 83 11.57 11.97 -0.64
CA LEU A 83 11.28 11.32 -1.93
C LEU A 83 10.59 12.28 -2.89
N THR A 84 9.63 13.07 -2.40
CA THR A 84 8.93 14.10 -3.18
C THR A 84 9.92 15.09 -3.78
N THR A 85 10.85 15.59 -2.97
CA THR A 85 11.89 16.51 -3.44
C THR A 85 12.84 15.84 -4.43
N ARG A 86 13.33 14.63 -4.09
CA ARG A 86 14.32 13.92 -4.91
C ARG A 86 13.80 13.51 -6.28
N TRP A 87 12.53 13.11 -6.37
CA TRP A 87 11.90 12.62 -7.61
C TRP A 87 10.98 13.66 -8.26
N ASN A 88 10.92 14.88 -7.71
CA ASN A 88 10.06 15.97 -8.17
C ASN A 88 8.59 15.52 -8.33
N LEU A 89 8.04 14.84 -7.30
CA LEU A 89 6.69 14.29 -7.35
C LEU A 89 5.63 15.39 -7.29
N GLN A 90 4.56 15.23 -8.07
CA GLN A 90 3.34 16.01 -7.90
C GLN A 90 2.51 15.40 -6.76
N LEU A 91 2.97 15.60 -5.53
CA LEU A 91 2.35 15.02 -4.33
C LEU A 91 1.17 15.86 -3.86
N HIS A 92 0.02 15.21 -3.68
CA HIS A 92 -1.18 15.74 -3.06
C HIS A 92 -1.43 14.95 -1.77
N THR A 93 -1.45 15.65 -0.63
CA THR A 93 -1.77 15.03 0.66
C THR A 93 -3.23 15.28 0.98
N LEU A 94 -3.97 14.21 1.22
CA LEU A 94 -5.36 14.25 1.64
C LEU A 94 -5.48 13.79 3.09
N HIS A 95 -6.16 14.59 3.88
CA HIS A 95 -6.42 14.31 5.29
C HIS A 95 -7.88 13.87 5.48
N PRO A 96 -8.14 12.92 6.38
CA PRO A 96 -9.51 12.53 6.70
C PRO A 96 -10.28 13.70 7.34
N ARG A 97 -11.58 13.77 7.11
CA ARG A 97 -12.45 14.80 7.69
C ARG A 97 -12.57 14.72 9.21
N HIS A 98 -12.33 13.52 9.76
CA HIS A 98 -12.33 13.25 11.18
C HIS A 98 -11.01 12.61 11.57
N SER A 99 -10.47 13.01 12.71
CA SER A 99 -9.25 12.43 13.24
C SER A 99 -9.41 10.93 13.48
N ALA A 100 -8.50 10.12 12.97
CA ALA A 100 -8.47 8.68 13.24
C ALA A 100 -8.35 8.38 14.75
N LEU A 101 -7.57 9.20 15.46
CA LEU A 101 -7.40 9.07 16.90
C LEU A 101 -8.70 9.35 17.67
N ASP A 102 -9.44 10.40 17.27
CA ASP A 102 -10.73 10.72 17.90
C ASP A 102 -11.77 9.63 17.67
N ILE A 103 -11.80 9.04 16.45
CA ILE A 103 -12.69 7.92 16.16
C ILE A 103 -12.32 6.69 17.00
N LEU A 104 -11.05 6.38 17.13
CA LEU A 104 -10.58 5.26 17.97
C LEU A 104 -10.93 5.49 19.43
N ALA A 105 -10.74 6.69 19.95
CA ALA A 105 -11.11 7.06 21.32
C ALA A 105 -12.62 6.94 21.56
N ALA A 106 -13.42 7.49 20.65
CA ALA A 106 -14.89 7.46 20.76
C ALA A 106 -15.49 6.07 20.53
N SER A 107 -14.85 5.19 19.73
CA SER A 107 -15.34 3.83 19.44
C SER A 107 -15.28 2.89 20.66
N GLY A 108 -14.52 3.26 21.69
CA GLY A 108 -14.34 2.48 22.90
C GLY A 108 -13.52 1.21 22.77
N THR A 109 -12.99 0.95 21.64
CA THR A 109 -12.10 -0.22 21.45
C THR A 109 -10.86 -0.11 22.34
N TRP A 110 -10.45 1.12 22.65
CA TRP A 110 -9.22 1.46 23.34
C TRP A 110 -9.42 2.19 24.69
N ASP A 111 -10.68 2.41 25.08
CA ASP A 111 -11.04 3.09 26.32
C ASP A 111 -12.07 2.27 27.11
N HIS A 112 -11.86 2.15 28.43
CA HIS A 112 -12.80 1.51 29.36
C HIS A 112 -14.10 2.32 29.57
N HIS A 113 -14.09 3.59 29.21
CA HIS A 113 -15.18 4.56 29.45
C HIS A 113 -15.92 4.99 28.18
N ALA A 114 -15.79 4.22 27.12
CA ALA A 114 -16.40 4.57 25.86
C ALA A 114 -17.87 4.87 25.95
N THR A 115 -18.23 6.00 25.43
CA THR A 115 -19.63 6.36 25.20
C THR A 115 -20.10 5.70 23.92
N SER A 116 -21.35 5.21 23.89
CA SER A 116 -21.99 4.63 22.71
C SER A 116 -22.35 5.68 21.65
N THR A 117 -21.54 6.71 21.48
CA THR A 117 -21.77 7.73 20.46
C THR A 117 -21.48 7.10 19.09
N PRO A 118 -22.41 7.18 18.13
CA PRO A 118 -22.17 6.73 16.78
C PRO A 118 -20.95 7.44 16.21
N THR A 119 -19.93 6.66 15.81
CA THR A 119 -18.72 7.21 15.17
C THR A 119 -18.70 6.83 13.70
N PRO A 120 -18.13 7.66 12.84
CA PRO A 120 -17.85 7.25 11.47
C PRO A 120 -17.02 5.95 11.44
N ASP A 121 -17.27 5.12 10.44
CA ASP A 121 -16.44 3.94 10.22
C ASP A 121 -15.03 4.35 9.80
N LEU A 122 -14.02 3.73 10.43
CA LEU A 122 -12.61 4.04 10.15
C LEU A 122 -12.24 3.79 8.68
N HIS A 123 -12.77 2.72 8.08
CA HIS A 123 -12.50 2.44 6.68
C HIS A 123 -13.07 3.53 5.77
N THR A 124 -14.29 3.95 6.01
CA THR A 124 -14.93 5.06 5.28
C THR A 124 -14.11 6.34 5.44
N THR A 125 -13.76 6.68 6.66
CA THR A 125 -13.04 7.94 6.97
C THR A 125 -11.62 7.97 6.40
N LEU A 126 -10.86 6.86 6.52
CA LEU A 126 -9.45 6.84 6.16
C LEU A 126 -9.18 6.42 4.71
N ILE A 127 -10.13 5.75 4.07
CA ILE A 127 -9.93 5.18 2.73
C ILE A 127 -10.99 5.66 1.75
N THR A 128 -12.29 5.43 2.04
CA THR A 128 -13.35 5.66 1.05
C THR A 128 -13.53 7.14 0.72
N ASP A 129 -13.67 7.99 1.74
CA ASP A 129 -13.88 9.43 1.56
C ASP A 129 -12.67 10.12 0.91
N PRO A 130 -11.42 9.91 1.40
CA PRO A 130 -10.24 10.48 0.74
C PRO A 130 -10.04 9.95 -0.69
N ALA A 131 -10.35 8.67 -0.95
CA ALA A 131 -10.28 8.12 -2.31
C ALA A 131 -11.30 8.78 -3.25
N ALA A 132 -12.53 9.04 -2.79
CA ALA A 132 -13.53 9.76 -3.57
C ALA A 132 -13.09 11.20 -3.89
N GLU A 133 -12.45 11.89 -2.94
CA GLU A 133 -11.85 13.20 -3.18
C GLU A 133 -10.72 13.15 -4.21
N ALA A 134 -9.81 12.17 -4.08
CA ALA A 134 -8.73 11.95 -5.04
C ALA A 134 -9.27 11.67 -6.45
N HIS A 135 -10.29 10.82 -6.58
CA HIS A 135 -10.93 10.55 -7.87
C HIS A 135 -11.63 11.77 -8.46
N THR A 136 -12.22 12.63 -7.63
CA THR A 136 -12.82 13.90 -8.09
C THR A 136 -11.76 14.84 -8.67
N ALA A 137 -10.58 14.88 -8.04
CA ALA A 137 -9.51 15.79 -8.45
C ALA A 137 -8.69 15.28 -9.65
N HIS A 138 -8.48 13.95 -9.75
CA HIS A 138 -7.49 13.37 -10.66
C HIS A 138 -8.07 12.38 -11.68
N GLY A 139 -9.36 12.07 -11.61
CA GLY A 139 -10.00 11.12 -12.53
C GLY A 139 -10.27 9.74 -11.92
N PRO A 140 -11.00 8.88 -12.65
CA PRO A 140 -11.48 7.59 -12.12
C PRO A 140 -10.39 6.52 -12.01
N GLY A 141 -9.20 6.72 -12.58
CA GLY A 141 -8.09 5.77 -12.50
C GLY A 141 -7.36 5.83 -11.16
N GLU A 142 -6.86 4.69 -10.72
CA GLU A 142 -6.00 4.58 -9.54
C GLU A 142 -4.91 3.56 -9.79
N LEU A 143 -3.67 3.89 -9.46
CA LEU A 143 -2.56 2.96 -9.39
C LEU A 143 -2.26 2.65 -7.93
N TRP A 144 -2.36 1.38 -7.54
CA TRP A 144 -2.16 0.97 -6.16
C TRP A 144 -1.18 -0.19 -5.98
N GLY A 145 -0.52 -0.25 -4.82
CA GLY A 145 0.44 -1.29 -4.45
C GLY A 145 -0.19 -2.55 -3.82
N VAL A 146 -1.50 -2.76 -3.94
CA VAL A 146 -2.21 -3.90 -3.34
C VAL A 146 -1.86 -5.19 -4.06
N ARG A 147 -1.52 -6.26 -3.30
CA ARG A 147 -1.12 -7.56 -3.85
C ARG A 147 -2.00 -8.71 -3.36
N ALA A 148 -2.24 -9.67 -4.25
CA ALA A 148 -3.02 -10.87 -3.95
C ALA A 148 -2.43 -11.70 -2.78
N GLN A 149 -1.10 -11.69 -2.63
CA GLN A 149 -0.41 -12.46 -1.57
C GLN A 149 -0.73 -11.96 -0.15
N GLU A 150 -1.18 -10.73 0.02
CA GLU A 150 -1.30 -10.10 1.34
C GLU A 150 -2.48 -10.63 2.17
N SER A 151 -3.54 -11.12 1.50
CA SER A 151 -4.66 -11.76 2.19
C SER A 151 -5.50 -12.63 1.25
N ARG A 152 -6.29 -13.54 1.84
CA ARG A 152 -7.27 -14.34 1.09
C ARG A 152 -8.31 -13.47 0.40
N GLY A 153 -8.76 -12.37 1.04
CA GLY A 153 -9.72 -11.43 0.47
C GLY A 153 -9.15 -10.75 -0.78
N ARG A 154 -7.88 -10.28 -0.73
CA ARG A 154 -7.21 -9.66 -1.89
C ARG A 154 -6.97 -10.66 -3.02
N ALA A 155 -6.63 -11.90 -2.70
CA ALA A 155 -6.52 -12.96 -3.70
C ALA A 155 -7.86 -13.24 -4.39
N ALA A 156 -8.96 -13.30 -3.65
CA ALA A 156 -10.31 -13.49 -4.18
C ALA A 156 -10.77 -12.30 -5.04
N LEU A 157 -10.49 -11.07 -4.59
CA LEU A 157 -10.76 -9.84 -5.35
C LEU A 157 -10.12 -9.90 -6.74
N TYR A 158 -8.81 -10.13 -6.81
CA TYR A 158 -8.11 -10.20 -8.08
C TYR A 158 -8.51 -11.39 -8.95
N ALA A 159 -8.84 -12.54 -8.35
CA ALA A 159 -9.32 -13.70 -9.11
C ALA A 159 -10.70 -13.43 -9.76
N THR A 160 -11.57 -12.71 -9.06
CA THR A 160 -12.88 -12.30 -9.58
C THR A 160 -12.75 -11.22 -10.65
N ALA A 161 -11.94 -10.20 -10.38
CA ALA A 161 -11.67 -9.12 -11.32
C ALA A 161 -11.04 -9.65 -12.63
N LEU A 162 -10.05 -10.55 -12.53
CA LEU A 162 -9.43 -11.16 -13.71
C LEU A 162 -10.45 -11.90 -14.58
N ARG A 163 -11.34 -12.68 -13.97
CA ARG A 163 -12.39 -13.38 -14.73
C ARG A 163 -13.31 -12.40 -15.45
N ALA A 164 -13.71 -11.31 -14.78
CA ALA A 164 -14.56 -10.29 -15.38
C ALA A 164 -13.86 -9.57 -16.55
N GLU A 165 -12.57 -9.22 -16.41
CA GLU A 165 -11.79 -8.58 -17.49
C GLU A 165 -11.55 -9.52 -18.68
N VAL A 166 -11.27 -10.79 -18.42
CA VAL A 166 -11.17 -11.80 -19.48
C VAL A 166 -12.50 -11.94 -20.24
N THR A 167 -13.63 -12.03 -19.55
CA THR A 167 -14.94 -12.12 -20.19
C THR A 167 -15.26 -10.88 -21.04
N ARG A 168 -14.82 -9.71 -20.60
CA ARG A 168 -15.10 -8.43 -21.26
C ARG A 168 -14.25 -8.17 -22.49
N HIS A 169 -12.99 -8.56 -22.47
CA HIS A 169 -11.98 -8.11 -23.44
C HIS A 169 -11.24 -9.21 -24.18
N CYS A 170 -11.38 -10.48 -23.77
CA CYS A 170 -10.63 -11.55 -24.42
C CYS A 170 -11.36 -12.09 -25.65
N THR A 171 -11.08 -11.53 -26.82
CA THR A 171 -11.47 -12.13 -28.10
C THR A 171 -10.37 -13.06 -28.64
N ASP A 172 -9.08 -12.66 -28.54
CA ASP A 172 -7.97 -13.34 -29.23
C ASP A 172 -6.73 -13.61 -28.37
N CYS A 173 -6.61 -13.04 -27.17
CA CYS A 173 -5.41 -13.21 -26.33
C CYS A 173 -5.18 -14.66 -25.88
N CYS A 174 -6.20 -15.52 -25.99
CA CYS A 174 -6.10 -16.95 -25.67
C CYS A 174 -5.54 -17.80 -26.81
N THR A 175 -5.30 -17.22 -27.98
CA THR A 175 -4.69 -17.90 -29.15
C THR A 175 -3.18 -17.79 -29.16
N SER A 176 -2.56 -17.13 -28.18
CA SER A 176 -1.11 -17.01 -28.07
C SER A 176 -0.44 -18.37 -27.81
N THR A 177 0.82 -18.50 -28.16
CA THR A 177 1.66 -19.67 -27.88
C THR A 177 1.86 -19.94 -26.38
N ASP A 178 1.53 -18.97 -25.53
CA ASP A 178 1.55 -19.10 -24.09
C ASP A 178 0.35 -19.92 -23.58
N HIS A 179 0.54 -20.59 -22.44
CA HIS A 179 -0.59 -21.23 -21.76
C HIS A 179 -1.69 -20.19 -21.49
N PRO A 180 -2.98 -20.48 -21.85
CA PRO A 180 -4.09 -19.49 -21.79
C PRO A 180 -4.16 -18.73 -20.48
N ARG A 181 -4.02 -19.41 -19.32
CA ARG A 181 -4.05 -18.75 -18.01
C ARG A 181 -2.89 -17.75 -17.80
N THR A 182 -1.71 -18.04 -18.35
CA THR A 182 -0.55 -17.13 -18.26
C THR A 182 -0.78 -15.90 -19.13
N ALA A 183 -1.29 -16.08 -20.34
CA ALA A 183 -1.65 -14.98 -21.24
C ALA A 183 -2.73 -14.09 -20.61
N GLN A 184 -3.82 -14.68 -20.09
CA GLN A 184 -4.89 -13.94 -19.40
C GLN A 184 -4.37 -13.11 -18.22
N ARG A 185 -3.53 -13.68 -17.34
CA ARG A 185 -2.92 -12.95 -16.23
C ARG A 185 -2.05 -11.79 -16.71
N ARG A 186 -1.28 -12.01 -17.76
CA ARG A 186 -0.38 -11.01 -18.34
C ARG A 186 -1.14 -9.84 -18.95
N HIS A 187 -2.21 -10.09 -19.67
CA HIS A 187 -2.94 -9.06 -20.42
C HIS A 187 -4.05 -8.39 -19.61
N HIS A 188 -4.76 -9.14 -18.78
CA HIS A 188 -5.96 -8.66 -18.08
C HIS A 188 -5.79 -8.56 -16.55
N GLY A 189 -4.74 -9.15 -15.97
CA GLY A 189 -4.56 -9.17 -14.51
C GLY A 189 -4.24 -7.79 -13.93
N GLY A 190 -4.63 -7.59 -12.68
CA GLY A 190 -4.36 -6.39 -11.91
C GLY A 190 -5.41 -5.29 -12.02
N VAL A 191 -6.33 -5.34 -12.98
CA VAL A 191 -7.42 -4.36 -13.13
C VAL A 191 -8.59 -4.74 -12.24
N VAL A 192 -9.09 -3.77 -11.48
CA VAL A 192 -10.28 -3.91 -10.62
C VAL A 192 -11.24 -2.75 -10.93
N ARG A 193 -12.40 -3.06 -11.49
CA ARG A 193 -13.46 -2.08 -11.72
C ARG A 193 -14.41 -2.08 -10.55
N ARG A 194 -14.69 -0.89 -10.02
CA ARG A 194 -15.61 -0.71 -8.90
C ARG A 194 -17.01 -0.31 -9.41
N ILE A 195 -18.02 -0.47 -8.55
CA ILE A 195 -19.43 -0.17 -8.88
C ILE A 195 -19.63 1.33 -9.13
N ASP A 196 -18.87 2.17 -8.47
CA ASP A 196 -18.88 3.63 -8.62
C ASP A 196 -18.27 4.14 -9.94
N GLY A 197 -17.79 3.25 -10.78
CA GLY A 197 -17.16 3.58 -12.07
C GLY A 197 -15.65 3.80 -11.98
N THR A 198 -15.06 3.81 -10.79
CA THR A 198 -13.61 3.94 -10.66
C THR A 198 -12.89 2.64 -11.04
N VAL A 199 -11.64 2.77 -11.48
CA VAL A 199 -10.86 1.64 -11.97
C VAL A 199 -9.46 1.66 -11.35
N ALA A 200 -9.18 0.67 -10.49
CA ALA A 200 -7.84 0.49 -9.95
C ALA A 200 -7.00 -0.44 -10.81
N PHE A 201 -5.72 -0.13 -10.96
CA PHE A 201 -4.73 -1.02 -11.54
C PHE A 201 -3.60 -1.28 -10.55
N GLY A 202 -3.40 -2.55 -10.21
CA GLY A 202 -2.27 -3.01 -9.40
C GLY A 202 -1.17 -3.59 -10.31
N PRO A 203 -0.15 -2.83 -10.69
CA PRO A 203 0.90 -3.33 -11.57
C PRO A 203 1.61 -4.56 -10.99
N ILE A 204 1.72 -4.63 -9.68
CA ILE A 204 2.41 -5.69 -8.93
C ILE A 204 1.45 -6.68 -8.24
N TRP A 205 0.20 -6.74 -8.67
CA TRP A 205 -0.89 -7.48 -8.03
C TRP A 205 -0.59 -8.95 -7.71
N ASP A 206 0.20 -9.65 -8.54
CA ASP A 206 0.57 -11.05 -8.39
C ASP A 206 2.03 -11.27 -7.95
N TRP A 207 2.73 -10.19 -7.58
CA TRP A 207 4.10 -10.27 -7.09
C TRP A 207 4.15 -10.81 -5.67
N LYS A 208 5.19 -11.59 -5.39
CA LYS A 208 5.54 -11.98 -4.03
C LYS A 208 6.35 -10.88 -3.35
N THR A 209 6.34 -10.87 -2.02
CA THR A 209 7.16 -9.94 -1.23
C THR A 209 8.63 -9.96 -1.65
N THR A 210 9.14 -11.14 -2.00
CA THR A 210 10.51 -11.30 -2.52
C THR A 210 10.72 -10.66 -3.90
N ASP A 211 9.69 -10.56 -4.75
CA ASP A 211 9.79 -9.87 -6.05
C ASP A 211 9.86 -8.36 -5.85
N VAL A 212 9.07 -7.85 -4.90
CA VAL A 212 9.08 -6.42 -4.51
C VAL A 212 10.46 -6.01 -4.02
N TRP A 213 11.03 -6.74 -3.05
CA TRP A 213 12.37 -6.46 -2.54
C TRP A 213 13.46 -6.59 -3.60
N ALA A 214 13.36 -7.59 -4.49
CA ALA A 214 14.31 -7.75 -5.59
C ALA A 214 14.24 -6.59 -6.59
N HIS A 215 13.04 -6.04 -6.84
CA HIS A 215 12.88 -4.86 -7.68
C HIS A 215 13.50 -3.62 -7.02
N ILE A 216 13.20 -3.37 -5.74
CA ILE A 216 13.79 -2.28 -4.95
C ILE A 216 15.32 -2.33 -5.01
N ALA A 217 15.91 -3.48 -4.73
CA ALA A 217 17.36 -3.64 -4.73
C ALA A 217 17.99 -3.48 -6.13
N ARG A 218 17.31 -3.96 -7.18
CA ARG A 218 17.81 -3.87 -8.57
C ARG A 218 17.85 -2.43 -9.07
N HIS A 219 16.91 -1.60 -8.61
CA HIS A 219 16.78 -0.21 -9.05
C HIS A 219 17.29 0.80 -8.02
N ASP A 220 17.94 0.30 -6.94
CA ASP A 220 18.45 1.13 -5.83
C ASP A 220 17.41 2.13 -5.31
N LEU A 221 16.17 1.64 -5.13
CA LEU A 221 15.09 2.50 -4.66
C LEU A 221 15.26 2.81 -3.17
N PRO A 222 15.06 4.07 -2.75
CA PRO A 222 15.14 4.43 -1.35
C PRO A 222 13.97 3.79 -0.57
N VAL A 223 14.27 3.13 0.53
CA VAL A 223 13.27 2.42 1.35
C VAL A 223 12.98 3.22 2.62
N ASN A 224 11.72 3.29 3.00
CA ASN A 224 11.30 3.91 4.25
C ASN A 224 12.08 3.32 5.45
N PRO A 225 12.77 4.15 6.25
CA PRO A 225 13.64 3.69 7.33
C PRO A 225 12.91 2.96 8.45
N VAL A 226 11.60 3.12 8.56
CA VAL A 226 10.76 2.38 9.52
C VAL A 226 10.90 0.87 9.34
N TYR A 227 11.06 0.35 8.11
CA TYR A 227 11.31 -1.08 7.89
C TYR A 227 12.56 -1.58 8.60
N THR A 228 13.65 -0.83 8.50
CA THR A 228 14.91 -1.16 9.18
C THR A 228 14.76 -1.09 10.70
N LYS A 229 14.10 -0.06 11.21
CA LYS A 229 13.86 0.12 12.64
C LYS A 229 12.98 -1.01 13.20
N LEU A 230 11.87 -1.34 12.55
CA LEU A 230 11.00 -2.46 12.94
C LEU A 230 11.75 -3.80 12.95
N ARG A 231 12.59 -4.05 11.94
CA ARG A 231 13.42 -5.26 11.89
C ARG A 231 14.37 -5.36 13.06
N HIS A 232 15.05 -4.27 13.43
CA HIS A 232 15.91 -4.22 14.59
C HIS A 232 15.15 -4.45 15.91
N LEU A 233 13.89 -4.08 15.98
CA LEU A 233 13.01 -4.33 17.10
C LEU A 233 12.46 -5.77 17.13
N GLY A 234 12.75 -6.60 16.12
CA GLY A 234 12.33 -7.98 16.03
C GLY A 234 10.95 -8.20 15.38
N ALA A 235 10.41 -7.17 14.70
CA ALA A 235 9.17 -7.34 13.97
C ALA A 235 9.36 -8.30 12.78
N PRO A 236 8.51 -9.31 12.61
CA PRO A 236 8.59 -10.20 11.46
C PRO A 236 8.17 -9.48 10.18
N GLU A 237 8.68 -9.93 9.04
CA GLU A 237 8.45 -9.31 7.73
C GLU A 237 6.95 -9.08 7.42
N HIS A 238 6.12 -10.07 7.70
CA HIS A 238 4.68 -10.00 7.40
C HIS A 238 3.93 -8.97 8.28
N ALA A 239 4.47 -8.60 9.43
CA ALA A 239 3.91 -7.60 10.33
C ALA A 239 4.59 -6.23 10.19
N SER A 240 5.66 -6.12 9.41
CA SER A 240 6.36 -4.86 9.17
C SER A 240 5.54 -3.97 8.24
N ARG A 241 4.84 -2.98 8.80
CA ARG A 241 4.10 -1.95 8.07
C ARG A 241 4.59 -0.58 8.49
N VAL A 242 4.61 0.35 7.54
CA VAL A 242 5.13 1.71 7.73
C VAL A 242 4.02 2.77 7.74
N SER A 243 2.80 2.39 7.37
CA SER A 243 1.62 3.22 7.43
C SER A 243 0.69 2.78 8.56
N HIS A 244 -0.02 3.71 9.15
CA HIS A 244 -0.94 3.54 10.29
C HIS A 244 -0.26 2.87 11.49
N MET A 245 0.37 3.66 12.36
CA MET A 245 1.00 3.18 13.60
C MET A 245 0.07 2.33 14.45
N LEU A 246 -1.21 2.69 14.47
CA LEU A 246 -2.28 1.95 15.10
C LEU A 246 -3.29 1.47 14.06
N ASP A 247 -3.73 0.24 14.20
CA ASP A 247 -4.79 -0.34 13.39
C ASP A 247 -5.64 -1.22 14.32
N GLY A 248 -6.88 -0.85 14.52
CA GLY A 248 -7.81 -1.52 15.45
C GLY A 248 -7.96 -3.02 15.21
N ASN A 249 -7.74 -3.48 13.96
CA ASN A 249 -7.84 -4.90 13.61
C ASN A 249 -6.54 -5.69 13.86
N HIS A 250 -5.44 -5.03 14.27
CA HIS A 250 -4.12 -5.65 14.35
C HIS A 250 -3.41 -5.43 15.69
N LEU A 251 -4.15 -5.05 16.73
CA LEU A 251 -3.63 -4.81 18.08
C LEU A 251 -2.89 -6.01 18.65
N GLU A 252 -3.48 -7.19 18.49
CA GLU A 252 -2.95 -8.45 18.99
C GLU A 252 -1.67 -8.94 18.29
N GLN A 253 -1.27 -8.27 17.20
CA GLN A 253 -0.10 -8.66 16.41
C GLN A 253 1.22 -8.04 16.90
N GLY A 254 1.25 -7.49 18.11
CA GLY A 254 2.45 -6.92 18.72
C GLY A 254 2.84 -5.53 18.24
N ARG A 255 1.99 -4.84 17.47
CA ARG A 255 2.28 -3.48 16.97
C ARG A 255 2.49 -2.48 18.10
N ALA A 256 1.65 -2.53 19.14
CA ALA A 256 1.77 -1.67 20.30
C ALA A 256 3.13 -1.91 21.01
N THR A 257 3.59 -3.15 21.09
CA THR A 257 4.90 -3.51 21.65
C THR A 257 6.05 -2.88 20.87
N TRP A 258 6.04 -2.94 19.53
CA TRP A 258 7.09 -2.32 18.72
C TRP A 258 7.01 -0.82 18.75
N LEU A 259 5.81 -0.24 18.76
CA LEU A 259 5.60 1.19 18.92
C LEU A 259 6.20 1.67 20.24
N ARG A 260 5.88 1.01 21.36
CA ARG A 260 6.45 1.34 22.68
C ARG A 260 7.97 1.25 22.70
N ARG A 261 8.55 0.23 22.07
CA ARG A 261 10.01 0.02 22.05
C ARG A 261 10.74 1.00 21.12
N GLY A 262 10.16 1.30 19.97
CA GLY A 262 10.80 2.11 18.95
C GLY A 262 10.49 3.61 19.05
N TRP A 263 9.32 3.95 19.59
CA TRP A 263 8.81 5.32 19.66
C TRP A 263 8.11 5.56 21.01
N PRO A 264 8.83 5.46 22.14
CA PRO A 264 8.22 5.50 23.48
C PRO A 264 7.44 6.79 23.76
N ALA A 265 7.93 7.94 23.32
CA ALA A 265 7.23 9.21 23.50
C ALA A 265 5.86 9.22 22.78
N ILE A 266 5.84 8.78 21.52
CA ILE A 266 4.60 8.67 20.75
C ILE A 266 3.65 7.66 21.38
N PHE A 267 4.18 6.52 21.85
CA PHE A 267 3.37 5.52 22.55
C PHE A 267 2.71 6.13 23.80
N ASP A 268 3.43 6.91 24.59
CA ASP A 268 2.88 7.53 25.81
C ASP A 268 1.85 8.62 25.49
N GLU A 269 2.05 9.41 24.44
CA GLU A 269 1.07 10.39 23.95
C GLU A 269 -0.24 9.69 23.50
N LEU A 270 -0.12 8.63 22.71
CA LEU A 270 -1.28 7.84 22.26
C LEU A 270 -1.97 7.12 23.43
N ALA A 271 -1.21 6.58 24.38
CA ALA A 271 -1.75 5.91 25.56
C ALA A 271 -2.40 6.87 26.56
N ALA A 272 -2.15 8.17 26.46
CA ALA A 272 -2.88 9.17 27.23
C ALA A 272 -4.32 9.36 26.70
N VAL A 273 -4.51 9.21 25.39
CA VAL A 273 -5.83 9.31 24.72
C VAL A 273 -6.51 7.94 24.66
N LEU A 274 -5.75 6.87 24.50
CA LEU A 274 -6.22 5.49 24.36
C LEU A 274 -5.65 4.62 25.49
N PRO A 275 -6.17 4.69 26.73
CA PRO A 275 -5.58 4.07 27.92
C PRO A 275 -5.36 2.56 27.79
N ARG A 276 -6.27 1.86 27.10
CA ARG A 276 -6.17 0.42 26.86
C ARG A 276 -5.01 0.01 25.95
N LEU A 277 -4.37 0.94 25.24
CA LEU A 277 -3.19 0.67 24.44
C LEU A 277 -2.08 -0.01 25.28
N ARG A 278 -2.03 0.29 26.60
CA ARG A 278 -1.09 -0.30 27.55
C ARG A 278 -1.33 -1.80 27.82
N GLU A 279 -2.53 -2.30 27.51
CA GLU A 279 -2.87 -3.73 27.70
C GLU A 279 -2.27 -4.63 26.60
N PHE A 280 -1.82 -4.05 25.49
CA PHE A 280 -1.30 -4.76 24.30
C PHE A 280 0.23 -4.72 24.16
N VAL A 281 0.96 -4.44 25.24
CA VAL A 281 2.43 -4.32 25.24
C VAL A 281 3.09 -5.25 26.23
#